data_77454553940a38999e06997f40d0cf68
#
_entry.id   77454553940a38999e06997f40d0cf68
#
_cell.length_a   1.000
_cell.length_b   1.000
_cell.length_c   1.000
_cell.angle_alpha   90.00
_cell.angle_beta   90.00
_cell.angle_gamma   90.00
#
_symmetry.space_group_name_H-M   'P 1'
#
loop_
_entity.id
_entity.type
_entity.pdbx_description
1 polymer ?
#
loop_
_entity_poly.entity_id
_entity_poly.type
_entity_poly.pdbx_seq_one_letter_code
_entity_poly.pdbx_strand_id
1 'polypeptide(L)'
;MKSSKVSLKRKSAGISRRVRARRAPPIRVGVESMDGFFARMKGNARKLDRGRAVEPGFHVSFENPADFLEVITPARVRLLREISVQPLALSVLALALARDPSAVRRDVALLESQCLVTTSKVSNPGHGKHTVVKRVAMRI
;
A
#
# COMPACT_ATOMS: atom_id res chain seq x y z
N MET A 1 -18.66 49.70 45.38
CA MET A 1 -17.79 48.56 45.09
C MET A 1 -18.31 47.86 43.84
N LYS A 2 -17.63 48.06 42.71
CA LYS A 2 -17.98 47.42 41.45
C LYS A 2 -17.01 46.28 41.22
N SER A 3 -17.47 45.05 41.31
CA SER A 3 -16.69 43.87 40.95
C SER A 3 -16.74 43.69 39.43
N SER A 4 -15.63 43.96 38.79
CA SER A 4 -15.44 43.68 37.35
C SER A 4 -15.29 42.15 37.13
N LYS A 5 -16.31 41.54 36.58
CA LYS A 5 -16.20 40.18 36.06
C LYS A 5 -15.43 40.24 34.75
N VAL A 6 -14.15 39.91 34.79
CA VAL A 6 -13.37 39.65 33.59
C VAL A 6 -13.79 38.31 33.06
N SER A 7 -14.59 38.31 32.00
CA SER A 7 -14.95 37.11 31.25
C SER A 7 -13.81 36.71 30.35
N LEU A 8 -12.99 35.79 30.79
CA LEU A 8 -11.99 35.13 29.94
C LEU A 8 -12.72 34.19 28.97
N LYS A 9 -13.05 34.68 27.79
CA LYS A 9 -13.42 33.82 26.66
C LYS A 9 -12.19 33.00 26.27
N ARG A 10 -12.11 31.79 26.75
CA ARG A 10 -11.23 30.77 26.22
C ARG A 10 -11.73 30.45 24.80
N LYS A 11 -11.12 31.05 23.81
CA LYS A 11 -11.21 30.53 22.44
C LYS A 11 -10.44 29.22 22.40
N SER A 12 -11.11 28.14 22.63
CA SER A 12 -10.62 26.82 22.28
C SER A 12 -10.67 26.73 20.74
N ALA A 13 -9.63 27.23 20.09
CA ALA A 13 -9.39 26.90 18.71
C ALA A 13 -8.98 25.44 18.64
N GLY A 14 -9.95 24.55 18.67
CA GLY A 14 -9.79 23.15 18.38
C GLY A 14 -9.43 23.02 16.91
N ILE A 15 -8.14 23.21 16.59
CA ILE A 15 -7.61 22.82 15.31
C ILE A 15 -7.48 21.29 15.36
N SER A 16 -8.61 20.62 15.20
CA SER A 16 -8.64 19.22 14.83
C SER A 16 -8.16 19.16 13.37
N ARG A 17 -6.85 19.29 13.16
CA ARG A 17 -6.23 18.79 11.95
C ARG A 17 -6.42 17.29 11.97
N ARG A 18 -7.55 16.84 11.41
CA ARG A 18 -7.65 15.46 10.94
C ARG A 18 -6.49 15.28 9.98
N VAL A 19 -5.41 14.71 10.47
CA VAL A 19 -4.36 14.14 9.63
C VAL A 19 -5.09 13.10 8.80
N ARG A 20 -5.50 13.49 7.59
CA ARG A 20 -5.95 12.52 6.60
C ARG A 20 -4.80 11.54 6.48
N ALA A 21 -4.99 10.32 7.00
CA ALA A 21 -4.04 9.25 6.78
C ALA A 21 -3.75 9.25 5.28
N ARG A 22 -2.50 9.56 4.90
CA ARG A 22 -2.10 9.59 3.49
C ARG A 22 -2.31 8.17 3.00
N ARG A 23 -3.34 7.99 2.19
CA ARG A 23 -3.57 6.72 1.51
C ARG A 23 -2.27 6.37 0.81
N ALA A 24 -1.72 5.19 1.12
CA ALA A 24 -0.56 4.72 0.41
C ALA A 24 -0.83 4.76 -1.10
N PRO A 25 0.16 5.18 -1.92
CA PRO A 25 -0.05 5.35 -3.35
C PRO A 25 -0.54 4.04 -3.98
N PRO A 26 -1.41 4.10 -5.01
CA PRO A 26 -1.95 2.90 -5.63
C PRO A 26 -0.86 2.08 -6.30
N ILE A 27 -0.93 0.77 -6.15
CA ILE A 27 -0.15 -0.15 -6.99
C ILE A 27 -0.92 -0.34 -8.29
N ARG A 28 -0.29 -0.07 -9.42
CA ARG A 28 -0.83 -0.39 -10.74
C ARG A 28 -0.06 -1.60 -11.28
N VAL A 29 -0.80 -2.62 -11.65
CA VAL A 29 -0.25 -3.84 -12.23
C VAL A 29 -0.89 -4.04 -13.59
N GLY A 30 -0.09 -4.31 -14.61
CA GLY A 30 -0.62 -4.45 -15.95
C GLY A 30 0.37 -5.11 -16.91
N VAL A 31 -0.05 -5.21 -18.15
CA VAL A 31 0.78 -5.68 -19.25
C VAL A 31 1.23 -4.47 -20.07
N GLU A 32 2.52 -4.36 -20.29
CA GLU A 32 3.12 -3.25 -21.01
C GLU A 32 4.35 -3.76 -21.77
N SER A 33 4.45 -3.41 -23.04
CA SER A 33 5.66 -3.69 -23.81
C SER A 33 6.83 -2.84 -23.34
N MET A 34 8.06 -3.24 -23.65
CA MET A 34 9.25 -2.45 -23.36
C MET A 34 9.17 -1.04 -23.97
N ASP A 35 8.67 -0.93 -25.21
CA ASP A 35 8.47 0.37 -25.86
C ASP A 35 7.43 1.22 -25.13
N GLY A 36 6.33 0.63 -24.67
CA GLY A 36 5.32 1.29 -23.87
C GLY A 36 5.88 1.77 -22.53
N PHE A 37 6.68 0.94 -21.88
CA PHE A 37 7.38 1.32 -20.65
C PHE A 37 8.27 2.55 -20.84
N PHE A 38 9.14 2.53 -21.87
CA PHE A 38 10.02 3.67 -22.16
C PHE A 38 9.23 4.92 -22.56
N ALA A 39 8.15 4.79 -23.33
CA ALA A 39 7.27 5.91 -23.67
C ALA A 39 6.64 6.55 -22.44
N ARG A 40 6.18 5.75 -21.50
CA ARG A 40 5.63 6.21 -20.22
C ARG A 40 6.69 6.91 -19.38
N MET A 41 7.89 6.36 -19.27
CA MET A 41 9.01 6.96 -18.55
C MET A 41 9.41 8.32 -19.13
N LYS A 42 9.51 8.42 -20.46
CA LYS A 42 9.77 9.70 -21.14
C LYS A 42 8.66 10.72 -20.89
N GLY A 43 7.41 10.29 -20.92
CA GLY A 43 6.27 11.15 -20.61
C GLY A 43 6.31 11.72 -19.19
N ASN A 44 6.68 10.90 -18.22
CA ASN A 44 6.84 11.32 -16.83
C ASN A 44 8.03 12.31 -16.68
N ALA A 45 9.16 12.03 -17.31
CA ALA A 45 10.31 12.91 -17.29
C ALA A 45 9.94 14.31 -17.86
N ARG A 46 9.25 14.37 -19.00
CA ARG A 46 8.77 15.64 -19.58
C ARG A 46 7.81 16.42 -18.66
N LYS A 47 6.95 15.71 -17.90
CA LYS A 47 6.08 16.35 -16.91
C LYS A 47 6.88 16.99 -15.79
N LEU A 48 7.88 16.28 -15.27
CA LEU A 48 8.78 16.78 -14.24
C LEU A 48 9.59 18.00 -14.73
N ASP A 49 10.13 17.94 -15.94
CA ASP A 49 10.87 19.05 -16.55
C ASP A 49 10.02 20.33 -16.71
N ARG A 50 8.70 20.16 -16.88
CA ARG A 50 7.74 21.26 -16.96
C ARG A 50 7.17 21.68 -15.59
N GLY A 51 7.73 21.16 -14.49
CA GLY A 51 7.24 21.43 -13.13
C GLY A 51 5.86 20.85 -12.83
N ARG A 52 5.39 19.88 -13.63
CA ARG A 52 4.12 19.18 -13.38
C ARG A 52 4.34 18.01 -12.46
N ALA A 53 3.40 17.80 -11.53
CA ALA A 53 3.43 16.63 -10.66
C ALA A 53 3.18 15.34 -11.45
N VAL A 54 3.96 14.31 -11.13
CA VAL A 54 3.68 12.93 -11.55
C VAL A 54 2.94 12.27 -10.40
N GLU A 55 1.84 11.58 -10.70
CA GLU A 55 1.11 10.85 -9.67
C GLU A 55 2.01 9.82 -8.99
N PRO A 56 2.12 9.86 -7.65
CA PRO A 56 2.87 8.85 -6.93
C PRO A 56 2.17 7.51 -7.08
N GLY A 57 2.92 6.48 -7.45
CA GLY A 57 2.39 5.15 -7.59
C GLY A 57 3.49 4.14 -7.88
N PHE A 58 3.20 2.89 -7.58
CA PHE A 58 4.06 1.78 -7.92
C PHE A 58 3.46 1.06 -9.13
N HIS A 59 4.23 0.92 -10.20
CA HIS A 59 3.81 0.27 -11.42
C HIS A 59 4.64 -0.98 -11.68
N VAL A 60 3.97 -2.12 -11.70
CA VAL A 60 4.56 -3.41 -12.09
C VAL A 60 3.99 -3.78 -13.44
N SER A 61 4.87 -3.93 -14.43
CA SER A 61 4.49 -4.31 -15.77
C SER A 61 5.01 -5.70 -16.11
N PHE A 62 4.17 -6.48 -16.76
CA PHE A 62 4.54 -7.75 -17.36
C PHE A 62 4.64 -7.55 -18.88
N GLU A 63 5.70 -8.02 -19.47
CA GLU A 63 5.85 -7.97 -20.93
C GLU A 63 4.93 -8.98 -21.63
N ASN A 64 4.79 -10.15 -21.03
CA ASN A 64 3.95 -11.22 -21.53
C ASN A 64 2.60 -11.26 -20.80
N PRO A 65 1.46 -11.18 -21.52
CA PRO A 65 0.14 -11.31 -20.90
C PRO A 65 -0.08 -12.64 -20.17
N ALA A 66 0.53 -13.73 -20.61
CA ALA A 66 0.42 -15.02 -19.96
C ALA A 66 1.03 -15.00 -18.55
N ASP A 67 2.19 -14.38 -18.37
CA ASP A 67 2.86 -14.23 -17.08
C ASP A 67 2.02 -13.37 -16.14
N PHE A 68 1.40 -12.31 -16.66
CA PHE A 68 0.47 -11.49 -15.91
C PHE A 68 -0.71 -12.31 -15.37
N LEU A 69 -1.36 -13.09 -16.22
CA LEU A 69 -2.50 -13.91 -15.83
C LEU A 69 -2.13 -15.03 -14.85
N GLU A 70 -0.91 -15.54 -14.95
CA GLU A 70 -0.39 -16.53 -14.02
C GLU A 70 -0.19 -15.96 -12.62
N VAL A 71 0.32 -14.74 -12.51
CA VAL A 71 0.59 -14.08 -11.24
C VAL A 71 -0.66 -13.43 -10.64
N ILE A 72 -1.43 -12.72 -11.46
CA ILE A 72 -2.58 -11.93 -11.02
C ILE A 72 -3.87 -12.74 -11.18
N THR A 73 -4.20 -13.49 -10.16
CA THR A 73 -5.47 -14.23 -10.05
C THR A 73 -6.49 -13.47 -9.20
N PRO A 74 -7.79 -13.74 -9.32
CA PRO A 74 -8.80 -13.10 -8.46
C PRO A 74 -8.52 -13.27 -6.96
N ALA A 75 -8.02 -14.42 -6.55
CA ALA A 75 -7.67 -14.68 -5.15
C ALA A 75 -6.52 -13.80 -4.68
N ARG A 76 -5.49 -13.61 -5.50
CA ARG A 76 -4.34 -12.73 -5.18
C ARG A 76 -4.71 -11.25 -5.24
N VAL A 77 -5.62 -10.86 -6.12
CA VAL A 77 -6.16 -9.49 -6.13
C VAL A 77 -6.89 -9.19 -4.82
N ARG A 78 -7.69 -10.12 -4.33
CA ARG A 78 -8.35 -9.96 -3.02
C ARG A 78 -7.33 -9.84 -1.89
N LEU A 79 -6.28 -10.64 -1.90
CA LEU A 79 -5.19 -10.55 -0.94
C LEU A 79 -4.52 -9.18 -0.96
N LEU A 80 -4.16 -8.68 -2.14
CA LEU A 80 -3.56 -7.36 -2.31
C LEU A 80 -4.47 -6.22 -1.83
N ARG A 81 -5.78 -6.36 -2.00
CA ARG A 81 -6.76 -5.39 -1.49
C ARG A 81 -6.78 -5.35 0.03
N GLU A 82 -6.77 -6.50 0.69
CA GLU A 82 -6.77 -6.58 2.15
C GLU A 82 -5.55 -5.87 2.76
N ILE A 83 -4.36 -6.14 2.26
CA ILE A 83 -3.13 -5.52 2.75
C ILE A 83 -2.94 -4.08 2.28
N SER A 84 -3.74 -3.60 1.31
CA SER A 84 -3.69 -2.20 0.86
C SER A 84 -4.21 -1.22 1.90
N VAL A 85 -5.08 -1.68 2.78
CA VAL A 85 -5.62 -0.86 3.87
C VAL A 85 -4.60 -0.71 4.98
N GLN A 86 -4.00 -1.81 5.40
CA GLN A 86 -2.98 -1.86 6.44
C GLN A 86 -2.17 -3.15 6.33
N PRO A 87 -0.94 -3.18 6.85
CA PRO A 87 -0.19 -4.42 6.99
C PRO A 87 -0.93 -5.41 7.90
N LEU A 88 -0.95 -6.68 7.52
CA LEU A 88 -1.63 -7.72 8.28
C LEU A 88 -0.68 -8.89 8.57
N ALA A 89 -0.81 -9.47 9.75
CA ALA A 89 -0.18 -10.76 10.04
C ALA A 89 -0.74 -11.84 9.12
N LEU A 90 0.08 -12.80 8.71
CA LEU A 90 -0.32 -13.86 7.77
C LEU A 90 -1.55 -14.63 8.25
N SER A 91 -1.63 -14.93 9.55
CA SER A 91 -2.77 -15.61 10.16
C SER A 91 -4.06 -14.79 10.09
N VAL A 92 -3.96 -13.49 10.33
CA VAL A 92 -5.10 -12.55 10.24
C VAL A 92 -5.55 -12.41 8.80
N LEU A 93 -4.60 -12.33 7.86
CA LEU A 93 -4.89 -12.26 6.43
C LEU A 93 -5.62 -13.51 5.94
N ALA A 94 -5.19 -14.69 6.37
CA ALA A 94 -5.86 -15.95 6.03
C ALA A 94 -7.29 -16.01 6.54
N LEU A 95 -7.54 -15.53 7.77
CA LEU A 95 -8.89 -15.41 8.33
C LEU A 95 -9.75 -14.42 7.54
N ALA A 96 -9.20 -13.24 7.22
CA ALA A 96 -9.91 -12.21 6.45
C ALA A 96 -10.30 -12.71 5.04
N LEU A 97 -9.47 -13.54 4.43
CA LEU A 97 -9.72 -14.14 3.13
C LEU A 97 -10.55 -15.43 3.20
N ALA A 98 -10.82 -15.95 4.39
CA ALA A 98 -11.46 -17.25 4.62
C ALA A 98 -10.76 -18.37 3.82
N ARG A 99 -9.43 -18.41 3.87
CA ARG A 99 -8.59 -19.34 3.12
C ARG A 99 -7.61 -20.07 4.04
N ASP A 100 -7.18 -21.22 3.59
CA ASP A 100 -6.14 -22.00 4.27
C ASP A 100 -4.83 -21.19 4.37
N PRO A 101 -4.23 -21.07 5.57
CA PRO A 101 -2.98 -20.35 5.78
C PRO A 101 -1.84 -20.81 4.87
N SER A 102 -1.74 -22.10 4.56
CA SER A 102 -0.71 -22.62 3.66
C SER A 102 -0.87 -22.10 2.22
N ALA A 103 -2.11 -22.00 1.74
CA ALA A 103 -2.41 -21.46 0.42
C ALA A 103 -2.10 -19.95 0.37
N VAL A 104 -2.46 -19.20 1.41
CA VAL A 104 -2.16 -17.78 1.51
C VAL A 104 -0.65 -17.55 1.58
N ARG A 105 0.08 -18.38 2.31
CA ARG A 105 1.55 -18.29 2.39
C ARG A 105 2.21 -18.49 1.04
N ARG A 106 1.74 -19.43 0.24
CA ARG A 106 2.24 -19.65 -1.14
C ARG A 106 1.96 -18.44 -2.04
N ASP A 107 0.77 -17.88 -1.96
CA ASP A 107 0.42 -16.68 -2.72
C ASP A 107 1.27 -15.47 -2.29
N VAL A 108 1.49 -15.28 -1.01
CA VAL A 108 2.36 -14.23 -0.48
C VAL A 108 3.79 -14.39 -0.99
N ALA A 109 4.34 -15.61 -0.95
CA ALA A 109 5.70 -15.87 -1.46
C ALA A 109 5.83 -15.57 -2.95
N LEU A 110 4.82 -15.92 -3.75
CA LEU A 110 4.80 -15.59 -5.18
C LEU A 110 4.73 -14.07 -5.40
N LEU A 111 3.84 -13.38 -4.71
CA LEU A 111 3.70 -11.93 -4.83
C LEU A 111 4.96 -11.20 -4.34
N GLU A 112 5.64 -11.72 -3.35
CA GLU A 112 6.92 -11.19 -2.87
C GLU A 112 8.03 -11.35 -3.92
N SER A 113 8.07 -12.49 -4.60
CA SER A 113 9.02 -12.71 -5.71
C SER A 113 8.80 -11.76 -6.89
N GLN A 114 7.58 -11.26 -7.06
CA GLN A 114 7.22 -10.25 -8.05
C GLN A 114 7.29 -8.81 -7.53
N CYS A 115 7.87 -8.59 -6.38
CA CYS A 115 8.02 -7.28 -5.73
C CYS A 115 6.70 -6.53 -5.46
N LEU A 116 5.58 -7.25 -5.34
CA LEU A 116 4.27 -6.67 -5.04
C LEU A 116 4.00 -6.56 -3.54
N VAL A 117 4.58 -7.43 -2.76
CA VAL A 117 4.49 -7.43 -1.29
C VAL A 117 5.86 -7.60 -0.66
N THR A 118 5.98 -7.20 0.58
CA THR A 118 7.11 -7.50 1.45
C THR A 118 6.62 -8.18 2.71
N THR A 119 7.44 -9.05 3.26
CA THR A 119 7.17 -9.72 4.53
C THR A 119 8.21 -9.32 5.56
N SER A 120 7.81 -9.25 6.81
CA SER A 120 8.68 -9.04 7.95
C SER A 120 8.28 -9.95 9.09
N LYS A 121 9.28 -10.41 9.86
CA LYS A 121 9.04 -11.19 11.08
C LYS A 121 9.01 -10.26 12.28
N VAL A 122 7.91 -10.25 13.00
CA VAL A 122 7.72 -9.47 14.21
C VAL A 122 7.67 -10.41 15.40
N SER A 123 8.49 -10.10 16.42
CA SER A 123 8.46 -10.84 17.68
C SER A 123 7.27 -10.39 18.51
N ASN A 124 6.50 -11.35 18.99
CA ASN A 124 5.42 -11.10 19.92
C ASN A 124 5.84 -11.62 21.30
N PRO A 125 5.94 -10.78 22.35
CA PRO A 125 6.34 -11.24 23.67
C PRO A 125 5.46 -12.40 24.15
N GLY A 126 6.08 -13.57 24.42
CA GLY A 126 5.39 -14.76 24.89
C GLY A 126 4.77 -15.67 23.82
N HIS A 127 4.75 -15.29 22.55
CA HIS A 127 4.08 -16.06 21.47
C HIS A 127 4.94 -16.32 20.23
N GLY A 128 6.26 -16.11 20.31
CA GLY A 128 7.16 -16.35 19.20
C GLY A 128 7.11 -15.26 18.11
N LYS A 129 7.51 -15.64 16.90
CA LYS A 129 7.57 -14.72 15.75
C LYS A 129 6.39 -14.97 14.82
N HIS A 130 5.75 -13.91 14.37
CA HIS A 130 4.73 -13.99 13.32
C HIS A 130 5.16 -13.18 12.09
N THR A 131 4.69 -13.60 10.92
CA THR A 131 4.98 -12.93 9.66
C THR A 131 3.92 -11.87 9.38
N VAL A 132 4.36 -10.64 9.16
CA VAL A 132 3.50 -9.52 8.74
C VAL A 132 3.69 -9.30 7.24
N VAL A 133 2.59 -9.24 6.51
CA VAL A 133 2.54 -8.99 5.08
C VAL A 133 2.17 -7.54 4.85
N LYS A 134 2.97 -6.86 4.05
CA LYS A 134 2.82 -5.46 3.73
C LYS A 134 2.93 -5.24 2.23
N ARG A 135 2.10 -4.36 1.69
CA ARG A 135 2.23 -3.88 0.33
C ARG A 135 3.56 -3.14 0.14
N VAL A 136 4.21 -3.36 -1.00
CA VAL A 136 5.37 -2.54 -1.36
C VAL A 136 4.92 -1.09 -1.53
N ALA A 137 5.48 -0.20 -0.71
CA ALA A 137 5.32 1.23 -0.88
C ALA A 137 6.59 1.78 -1.53
N MET A 138 6.44 2.53 -2.63
CA MET A 138 7.57 3.25 -3.15
C MET A 138 7.93 4.36 -2.15
N ARG A 139 9.14 4.31 -1.61
CA ARG A 139 9.78 5.48 -1.02
C ARG A 139 10.53 6.18 -2.14
N ILE A 140 10.13 7.38 -2.42
CA ILE A 140 10.94 8.32 -3.19
C ILE A 140 11.99 8.89 -2.26
#